data_3645842050ccb8f1382004de261bd3b3
#
_entry.id   3645842050ccb8f1382004de261bd3b3
#
_cell.length_a   1.000
_cell.length_b   1.000
_cell.length_c   1.000
_cell.angle_alpha   90.00
_cell.angle_beta   90.00
_cell.angle_gamma   90.00
#
_symmetry.space_group_name_H-M   'P 1'
#
loop_
_entity.id
_entity.type
_entity.pdbx_description
1 polymer ?
#
loop_
_entity_poly.entity_id
_entity_poly.type
_entity_poly.pdbx_seq_one_letter_code
_entity_poly.pdbx_strand_id
1 'polypeptide(L)'
;AGLSFGLGNAISSIVWLTAFIYWFSGFFSRLEGLQTLVAPVAAVSAIAVFLPLVFPSLRPLENTELPAFKAHLLVAMLAYSLLTIAALHALLMTVVERHLHHPATRSILTNLPPLLAMEKLLFRIIWIGFVLLTLTLLSGAVFSKEVFGQPLTFSHKTLFGFISWGVFAALLMGRQLYGWRGRIAIRWTLTGFVTLLLA
;
A
#
# COMPACT_ATOMS: atom_id res chain seq x y z
N ALA A 1 24.21 -14.24 -11.95
CA ALA A 1 22.80 -14.64 -12.14
C ALA A 1 21.93 -13.42 -11.87
N GLY A 2 21.42 -12.76 -12.93
CA GLY A 2 20.55 -11.59 -12.80
C GLY A 2 19.21 -11.97 -12.16
N LEU A 3 18.68 -11.12 -11.28
CA LEU A 3 17.34 -11.29 -10.69
C LEU A 3 16.30 -11.08 -11.79
N SER A 4 15.51 -12.11 -12.09
CA SER A 4 14.33 -11.97 -12.93
C SER A 4 13.17 -11.45 -12.08
N PHE A 5 12.82 -10.18 -12.24
CA PHE A 5 11.76 -9.53 -11.47
C PHE A 5 10.65 -9.09 -12.42
N GLY A 6 9.54 -9.80 -12.39
CA GLY A 6 8.35 -9.50 -13.20
C GLY A 6 7.15 -9.12 -12.34
N LEU A 7 6.02 -8.89 -13.00
CA LEU A 7 4.77 -8.48 -12.38
C LEU A 7 4.31 -9.48 -11.30
N GLY A 8 4.45 -10.79 -11.56
CA GLY A 8 4.13 -11.83 -10.59
C GLY A 8 5.00 -11.74 -9.33
N ASN A 9 6.32 -11.53 -9.49
CA ASN A 9 7.25 -11.36 -8.37
C ASN A 9 6.95 -10.08 -7.57
N ALA A 10 6.62 -8.97 -8.27
CA ALA A 10 6.28 -7.71 -7.62
C ALA A 10 5.03 -7.85 -6.75
N ILE A 11 3.94 -8.38 -7.31
CA ILE A 11 2.68 -8.58 -6.56
C ILE A 11 2.91 -9.53 -5.38
N SER A 12 3.57 -10.68 -5.61
CA SER A 12 3.87 -11.64 -4.55
C SER A 12 4.66 -11.00 -3.40
N SER A 13 5.69 -10.21 -3.73
CA SER A 13 6.52 -9.53 -2.73
C SER A 13 5.74 -8.47 -1.95
N ILE A 14 4.91 -7.66 -2.61
CA ILE A 14 4.05 -6.65 -1.96
C ILE A 14 3.07 -7.32 -1.00
N VAL A 15 2.41 -8.38 -1.43
CA VAL A 15 1.42 -9.08 -0.61
C VAL A 15 2.10 -9.80 0.56
N TRP A 16 3.27 -10.43 0.34
CA TRP A 16 4.06 -11.04 1.41
C TRP A 16 4.52 -9.99 2.43
N LEU A 17 5.04 -8.86 1.96
CA LEU A 17 5.49 -7.78 2.84
C LEU A 17 4.31 -7.15 3.61
N THR A 18 3.14 -7.04 2.97
CA THR A 18 1.90 -6.64 3.62
C THR A 18 1.55 -7.58 4.77
N ALA A 19 1.56 -8.89 4.53
CA ALA A 19 1.30 -9.89 5.56
C ALA A 19 2.33 -9.84 6.69
N PHE A 20 3.61 -9.66 6.34
CA PHE A 20 4.70 -9.53 7.32
C PHE A 20 4.53 -8.28 8.20
N ILE A 21 4.22 -7.13 7.62
CA ILE A 21 3.95 -5.89 8.37
C ILE A 21 2.76 -6.07 9.31
N TYR A 22 1.67 -6.71 8.85
CA TYR A 22 0.52 -7.03 9.69
C TYR A 22 0.90 -7.93 10.87
N TRP A 23 1.64 -9.01 10.61
CA TRP A 23 2.08 -9.93 11.63
C TRP A 23 2.98 -9.25 12.65
N PHE A 24 3.97 -8.47 12.18
CA PHE A 24 4.91 -7.75 13.03
C PHE A 24 4.24 -6.65 13.87
N SER A 25 3.27 -5.93 13.30
CA SER A 25 2.52 -4.90 14.03
C SER A 25 1.74 -5.46 15.22
N GLY A 26 1.34 -6.73 15.17
CA GLY A 26 0.69 -7.43 16.26
C GLY A 26 1.53 -7.55 17.54
N PHE A 27 2.87 -7.51 17.42
CA PHE A 27 3.77 -7.56 18.58
C PHE A 27 3.88 -6.22 19.32
N PHE A 28 3.73 -5.09 18.60
CA PHE A 28 3.97 -3.75 19.16
C PHE A 28 2.73 -2.99 19.57
N SER A 29 1.58 -3.39 19.10
CA SER A 29 0.32 -2.70 19.41
C SER A 29 -0.82 -3.70 19.45
N ARG A 30 -1.64 -3.62 20.52
CA ARG A 30 -2.94 -4.30 20.56
C ARG A 30 -3.89 -3.59 19.58
N LEU A 31 -3.63 -3.74 18.29
CA LEU A 31 -4.48 -3.22 17.23
C LEU A 31 -5.62 -4.21 17.02
N GLU A 32 -6.54 -4.26 17.98
CA GLU A 32 -7.64 -5.24 18.05
C GLU A 32 -8.49 -5.31 16.77
N GLY A 33 -8.55 -4.22 15.99
CA GLY A 33 -9.27 -4.20 14.71
C GLY A 33 -8.49 -4.72 13.51
N LEU A 34 -7.15 -4.67 13.54
CA LEU A 34 -6.32 -5.19 12.46
C LEU A 34 -6.24 -6.72 12.47
N GLN A 35 -6.41 -7.36 13.62
CA GLN A 35 -6.36 -8.82 13.72
C GLN A 35 -7.41 -9.50 12.85
N THR A 36 -8.56 -8.86 12.64
CA THR A 36 -9.63 -9.38 11.76
C THR A 36 -9.17 -9.50 10.30
N LEU A 37 -8.21 -8.69 9.86
CA LEU A 37 -7.68 -8.73 8.49
C LEU A 37 -6.49 -9.69 8.33
N VAL A 38 -5.89 -10.18 9.42
CA VAL A 38 -4.71 -11.06 9.35
C VAL A 38 -5.03 -12.33 8.57
N ALA A 39 -6.14 -12.98 8.87
CA ALA A 39 -6.53 -14.25 8.21
C ALA A 39 -6.79 -14.07 6.70
N PRO A 40 -7.62 -13.12 6.23
CA PRO A 40 -7.83 -12.93 4.80
C PRO A 40 -6.57 -12.44 4.08
N VAL A 41 -5.75 -11.58 4.70
CA VAL A 41 -4.48 -11.14 4.11
C VAL A 41 -3.50 -12.31 4.00
N ALA A 42 -3.39 -13.15 5.03
CA ALA A 42 -2.54 -14.34 5.01
C ALA A 42 -2.99 -15.34 3.91
N ALA A 43 -4.30 -15.57 3.75
CA ALA A 43 -4.84 -16.43 2.71
C ALA A 43 -4.51 -15.91 1.30
N VAL A 44 -4.70 -14.61 1.05
CA VAL A 44 -4.34 -13.98 -0.22
C VAL A 44 -2.83 -14.05 -0.45
N SER A 45 -2.03 -13.87 0.60
CA SER A 45 -0.56 -13.96 0.52
C SER A 45 -0.10 -15.38 0.15
N ALA A 46 -0.74 -16.40 0.70
CA ALA A 46 -0.44 -17.80 0.38
C ALA A 46 -0.71 -18.11 -1.10
N ILE A 47 -1.79 -17.57 -1.66
CA ILE A 47 -2.11 -17.71 -3.09
C ILE A 47 -1.12 -16.90 -3.94
N ALA A 48 -0.76 -15.69 -3.53
CA ALA A 48 0.13 -14.81 -4.27
C ALA A 48 1.56 -15.35 -4.43
N VAL A 49 2.00 -16.27 -3.55
CA VAL A 49 3.30 -16.96 -3.68
C VAL A 49 3.39 -17.77 -4.99
N PHE A 50 2.27 -18.22 -5.53
CA PHE A 50 2.23 -18.97 -6.79
C PHE A 50 2.20 -18.08 -8.03
N LEU A 51 1.98 -16.78 -7.92
CA LEU A 51 1.92 -15.85 -9.05
C LEU A 51 3.17 -15.86 -9.94
N PRO A 52 4.41 -15.94 -9.42
CA PRO A 52 5.59 -16.04 -10.25
C PRO A 52 5.65 -17.31 -11.12
N LEU A 53 4.99 -18.39 -10.68
CA LEU A 53 4.91 -19.65 -11.46
C LEU A 53 3.92 -19.51 -12.63
N VAL A 54 2.84 -18.75 -12.42
CA VAL A 54 1.80 -18.51 -13.45
C VAL A 54 2.24 -17.42 -14.42
N PHE A 55 2.95 -16.39 -13.92
CA PHE A 55 3.45 -15.26 -14.70
C PHE A 55 4.99 -15.18 -14.61
N PRO A 56 5.72 -16.10 -15.23
CA PRO A 56 7.17 -16.09 -15.17
C PRO A 56 7.72 -14.85 -15.88
N SER A 57 8.66 -14.17 -15.23
CA SER A 57 9.39 -13.05 -15.83
C SER A 57 10.50 -13.60 -16.72
N LEU A 58 10.37 -13.39 -18.03
CA LEU A 58 11.37 -13.82 -19.02
C LEU A 58 12.50 -12.80 -19.21
N ARG A 59 12.38 -11.61 -18.62
CA ARG A 59 13.37 -10.55 -18.76
C ARG A 59 14.17 -10.39 -17.48
N PRO A 60 15.50 -10.63 -17.50
CA PRO A 60 16.37 -10.24 -16.40
C PRO A 60 16.36 -8.71 -16.27
N LEU A 61 16.30 -8.20 -15.06
CA LEU A 61 16.49 -6.78 -14.82
C LEU A 61 17.97 -6.43 -15.01
N GLU A 62 18.23 -5.49 -15.89
CA GLU A 62 19.56 -4.88 -16.03
C GLU A 62 19.84 -4.04 -14.77
N ASN A 63 21.12 -3.92 -14.40
CA ASN A 63 21.58 -3.09 -13.28
C ASN A 63 21.11 -3.50 -11.87
N THR A 64 20.69 -4.75 -11.66
CA THR A 64 20.29 -5.26 -10.34
C THR A 64 21.42 -5.24 -9.29
N GLU A 65 22.66 -5.09 -9.72
CA GLU A 65 23.82 -5.03 -8.82
C GLU A 65 24.02 -3.65 -8.19
N LEU A 66 23.43 -2.60 -8.74
CA LEU A 66 23.55 -1.24 -8.20
C LEU A 66 22.84 -1.12 -6.85
N PRO A 67 23.53 -0.67 -5.79
CA PRO A 67 22.92 -0.46 -4.46
C PRO A 67 21.75 0.53 -4.49
N ALA A 68 21.83 1.56 -5.36
CA ALA A 68 20.79 2.55 -5.55
C ALA A 68 19.49 1.92 -6.10
N PHE A 69 19.59 0.97 -7.03
CA PHE A 69 18.44 0.24 -7.54
C PHE A 69 17.78 -0.63 -6.46
N LYS A 70 18.60 -1.36 -5.69
CA LYS A 70 18.11 -2.21 -4.58
C LYS A 70 17.38 -1.36 -3.52
N ALA A 71 17.95 -0.21 -3.16
CA ALA A 71 17.33 0.72 -2.21
C ALA A 71 16.02 1.31 -2.74
N HIS A 72 16.00 1.76 -3.99
CA HIS A 72 14.78 2.24 -4.64
C HIS A 72 13.67 1.18 -4.66
N LEU A 73 14.00 -0.03 -5.05
CA LEU A 73 13.06 -1.15 -5.11
C LEU A 73 12.49 -1.47 -3.72
N LEU A 74 13.34 -1.50 -2.70
CA LEU A 74 12.92 -1.76 -1.32
C LEU A 74 11.98 -0.68 -0.80
N VAL A 75 12.31 0.59 -1.00
CA VAL A 75 11.46 1.72 -0.59
C VAL A 75 10.13 1.69 -1.34
N ALA A 76 10.15 1.43 -2.65
CA ALA A 76 8.94 1.30 -3.45
C ALA A 76 8.04 0.17 -2.92
N MET A 77 8.59 -1.01 -2.66
CA MET A 77 7.82 -2.14 -2.13
C MET A 77 7.22 -1.85 -0.76
N LEU A 78 7.95 -1.19 0.13
CA LEU A 78 7.44 -0.75 1.42
C LEU A 78 6.29 0.26 1.25
N ALA A 79 6.43 1.24 0.35
CA ALA A 79 5.39 2.22 0.05
C ALA A 79 4.11 1.54 -0.44
N TYR A 80 4.22 0.66 -1.46
CA TYR A 80 3.08 -0.08 -1.99
C TYR A 80 2.41 -0.96 -0.94
N SER A 81 3.20 -1.66 -0.11
CA SER A 81 2.67 -2.52 0.95
C SER A 81 1.90 -1.73 2.01
N LEU A 82 2.45 -0.60 2.49
CA LEU A 82 1.76 0.25 3.46
C LEU A 82 0.49 0.90 2.90
N LEU A 83 0.51 1.35 1.65
CA LEU A 83 -0.67 1.92 1.02
C LEU A 83 -1.72 0.84 0.69
N THR A 84 -1.31 -0.40 0.43
CA THR A 84 -2.21 -1.57 0.36
C THR A 84 -2.89 -1.82 1.71
N ILE A 85 -2.12 -1.78 2.80
CA ILE A 85 -2.66 -1.90 4.16
C ILE A 85 -3.67 -0.78 4.42
N ALA A 86 -3.35 0.47 4.05
CA ALA A 86 -4.26 1.60 4.19
C ALA A 86 -5.58 1.38 3.42
N ALA A 87 -5.51 0.86 2.19
CA ALA A 87 -6.69 0.56 1.39
C ALA A 87 -7.54 -0.56 2.00
N LEU A 88 -6.92 -1.67 2.44
CA LEU A 88 -7.62 -2.76 3.12
C LEU A 88 -8.28 -2.28 4.43
N HIS A 89 -7.57 -1.44 5.18
CA HIS A 89 -8.11 -0.85 6.41
C HIS A 89 -9.28 0.10 6.12
N ALA A 90 -9.21 0.90 5.05
CA ALA A 90 -10.31 1.74 4.60
C ALA A 90 -11.53 0.92 4.15
N LEU A 91 -11.32 -0.22 3.48
CA LEU A 91 -12.39 -1.16 3.13
C LEU A 91 -13.03 -1.75 4.40
N LEU A 92 -12.22 -2.17 5.38
CA LEU A 92 -12.74 -2.64 6.66
C LEU A 92 -13.60 -1.58 7.36
N MET A 93 -13.12 -0.33 7.41
CA MET A 93 -13.90 0.77 7.97
C MET A 93 -15.25 0.96 7.27
N THR A 94 -15.28 0.80 5.94
CA THR A 94 -16.52 0.86 5.16
C THR A 94 -17.50 -0.24 5.55
N VAL A 95 -17.01 -1.45 5.75
CA VAL A 95 -17.82 -2.59 6.20
C VAL A 95 -18.36 -2.34 7.60
N VAL A 96 -17.50 -1.93 8.53
CA VAL A 96 -17.90 -1.62 9.91
C VAL A 96 -18.95 -0.51 9.94
N GLU A 97 -18.76 0.58 9.19
CA GLU A 97 -19.72 1.69 9.13
C GLU A 97 -21.09 1.24 8.61
N ARG A 98 -21.14 0.42 7.56
CA ARG A 98 -22.40 -0.11 7.01
C ARG A 98 -23.14 -1.00 8.02
N HIS A 99 -22.43 -1.84 8.76
CA HIS A 99 -23.03 -2.79 9.70
C HIS A 99 -23.46 -2.14 11.03
N LEU A 100 -22.90 -0.99 11.39
CA LEU A 100 -23.34 -0.24 12.58
C LEU A 100 -24.80 0.21 12.49
N HIS A 101 -25.35 0.34 11.29
CA HIS A 101 -26.75 0.72 11.08
C HIS A 101 -27.73 -0.48 11.11
N HIS A 102 -27.24 -1.74 11.23
CA HIS A 102 -28.08 -2.92 11.32
C HIS A 102 -28.05 -3.54 12.73
N PRO A 103 -29.20 -3.59 13.44
CA PRO A 103 -29.23 -4.07 14.83
C PRO A 103 -28.82 -5.55 14.99
N ALA A 104 -29.06 -6.38 13.97
CA ALA A 104 -28.76 -7.82 14.01
C ALA A 104 -27.24 -8.16 14.02
N THR A 105 -26.38 -7.25 13.59
CA THR A 105 -24.94 -7.49 13.46
C THR A 105 -24.10 -6.82 14.56
N ARG A 106 -24.75 -6.14 15.50
CA ARG A 106 -24.10 -5.45 16.61
C ARG A 106 -23.26 -6.37 17.49
N SER A 107 -23.66 -7.62 17.63
CA SER A 107 -22.96 -8.63 18.45
C SER A 107 -21.60 -9.03 17.89
N ILE A 108 -21.41 -9.00 16.57
CA ILE A 108 -20.14 -9.40 15.93
C ILE A 108 -19.13 -8.25 15.98
N LEU A 109 -19.62 -7.01 16.10
CA LEU A 109 -18.81 -5.79 16.06
C LEU A 109 -18.33 -5.32 17.43
N THR A 110 -18.77 -5.98 18.53
CA THR A 110 -18.39 -5.61 19.91
C THR A 110 -16.88 -5.72 20.17
N ASN A 111 -16.17 -6.52 19.38
CA ASN A 111 -14.72 -6.72 19.50
C ASN A 111 -13.89 -5.79 18.60
N LEU A 112 -14.54 -4.92 17.79
CA LEU A 112 -13.82 -3.98 16.93
C LEU A 112 -13.57 -2.66 17.66
N PRO A 113 -12.39 -2.03 17.44
CA PRO A 113 -12.08 -0.74 18.04
C PRO A 113 -13.04 0.35 17.54
N PRO A 114 -13.21 1.42 18.32
CA PRO A 114 -14.00 2.57 17.91
C PRO A 114 -13.53 3.11 16.54
N LEU A 115 -14.47 3.47 15.67
CA LEU A 115 -14.17 4.03 14.34
C LEU A 115 -13.14 5.17 14.38
N LEU A 116 -13.15 5.97 15.44
CA LEU A 116 -12.18 7.05 15.63
C LEU A 116 -10.75 6.55 15.81
N ALA A 117 -10.57 5.41 16.50
CA ALA A 117 -9.26 4.79 16.65
C ALA A 117 -8.76 4.21 15.31
N MET A 118 -9.67 3.57 14.57
CA MET A 118 -9.38 3.05 13.22
C MET A 118 -8.99 4.18 12.26
N GLU A 119 -9.67 5.32 12.33
CA GLU A 119 -9.36 6.48 11.52
C GLU A 119 -7.97 7.06 11.83
N LYS A 120 -7.61 7.19 13.11
CA LYS A 120 -6.28 7.64 13.53
C LYS A 120 -5.18 6.73 12.98
N LEU A 121 -5.41 5.42 13.03
CA LEU A 121 -4.48 4.44 12.50
C LEU A 121 -4.36 4.55 10.99
N LEU A 122 -5.50 4.66 10.26
CA LEU A 122 -5.53 4.85 8.82
C LEU A 122 -4.62 6.01 8.40
N PHE A 123 -4.79 7.17 9.00
CA PHE A 123 -3.99 8.34 8.65
C PHE A 123 -2.51 8.19 9.02
N ARG A 124 -2.18 7.47 10.09
CA ARG A 124 -0.79 7.16 10.44
C ARG A 124 -0.12 6.30 9.36
N ILE A 125 -0.83 5.28 8.89
CA ILE A 125 -0.32 4.40 7.82
C ILE A 125 -0.18 5.19 6.51
N ILE A 126 -1.18 6.00 6.15
CA ILE A 126 -1.13 6.84 4.95
C ILE A 126 0.05 7.82 5.01
N TRP A 127 0.31 8.44 6.17
CA TRP A 127 1.40 9.39 6.31
C TRP A 127 2.77 8.74 6.07
N ILE A 128 3.00 7.56 6.68
CA ILE A 128 4.25 6.81 6.48
C ILE A 128 4.35 6.33 5.02
N GLY A 129 3.27 5.77 4.47
CA GLY A 129 3.20 5.34 3.06
C GLY A 129 3.45 6.49 2.08
N PHE A 130 2.92 7.67 2.35
CA PHE A 130 3.12 8.89 1.54
C PHE A 130 4.58 9.36 1.56
N VAL A 131 5.25 9.34 2.72
CA VAL A 131 6.68 9.66 2.81
C VAL A 131 7.51 8.68 1.97
N LEU A 132 7.23 7.38 2.09
CA LEU A 132 7.91 6.37 1.28
C LEU A 132 7.61 6.50 -0.22
N LEU A 133 6.37 6.83 -0.59
CA LEU A 133 6.00 7.08 -1.98
C LEU A 133 6.74 8.31 -2.52
N THR A 134 6.88 9.36 -1.72
CA THR A 134 7.67 10.54 -2.07
C THR A 134 9.13 10.18 -2.32
N LEU A 135 9.74 9.39 -1.41
CA LEU A 135 11.10 8.89 -1.58
C LEU A 135 11.25 8.01 -2.83
N THR A 136 10.25 7.20 -3.14
CA THR A 136 10.20 6.37 -4.35
C THR A 136 10.21 7.24 -5.60
N LEU A 137 9.36 8.27 -5.67
CA LEU A 137 9.29 9.16 -6.82
C LEU A 137 10.58 9.98 -6.97
N LEU A 138 11.12 10.50 -5.87
CA LEU A 138 12.38 11.26 -5.88
C LEU A 138 13.56 10.38 -6.30
N SER A 139 13.71 9.20 -5.73
CA SER A 139 14.78 8.27 -6.11
C SER A 139 14.64 7.81 -7.56
N GLY A 140 13.42 7.54 -8.04
CA GLY A 140 13.16 7.22 -9.43
C GLY A 140 13.56 8.35 -10.39
N ALA A 141 13.31 9.60 -9.98
CA ALA A 141 13.70 10.78 -10.76
C ALA A 141 15.23 10.98 -10.79
N VAL A 142 15.88 10.89 -9.64
CA VAL A 142 17.34 11.12 -9.50
C VAL A 142 18.14 10.02 -10.19
N PHE A 143 17.76 8.76 -9.95
CA PHE A 143 18.51 7.62 -10.48
C PHE A 143 18.04 7.11 -11.83
N SER A 144 17.11 7.83 -12.50
CA SER A 144 16.54 7.41 -13.79
C SER A 144 17.62 7.15 -14.84
N LYS A 145 18.63 8.01 -14.96
CA LYS A 145 19.73 7.85 -15.89
C LYS A 145 20.67 6.70 -15.52
N GLU A 146 20.96 6.52 -14.23
CA GLU A 146 21.91 5.52 -13.74
C GLU A 146 21.31 4.11 -13.74
N VAL A 147 20.01 4.01 -13.43
CA VAL A 147 19.32 2.74 -13.25
C VAL A 147 18.67 2.25 -14.55
N PHE A 148 18.08 3.17 -15.34
CA PHE A 148 17.33 2.83 -16.56
C PHE A 148 18.04 3.25 -17.84
N GLY A 149 19.24 3.88 -17.77
CA GLY A 149 20.00 4.32 -18.92
C GLY A 149 19.35 5.42 -19.77
N GLN A 150 18.17 5.89 -19.38
CA GLN A 150 17.37 6.89 -20.09
C GLN A 150 16.94 8.02 -19.14
N PRO A 151 16.85 9.29 -19.61
CA PRO A 151 16.24 10.35 -18.84
C PRO A 151 14.78 10.00 -18.54
N LEU A 152 14.22 10.58 -17.47
CA LEU A 152 12.82 10.41 -17.05
C LEU A 152 11.89 10.39 -18.28
N THR A 153 11.48 9.20 -18.68
CA THR A 153 10.43 9.09 -19.69
C THR A 153 9.09 9.22 -18.96
N PHE A 154 8.25 10.15 -19.39
CA PHE A 154 6.87 10.26 -18.95
C PHE A 154 6.10 9.03 -19.44
N SER A 155 6.33 7.91 -18.81
CA SER A 155 5.55 6.69 -19.04
C SER A 155 4.23 6.77 -18.28
N HIS A 156 3.25 5.97 -18.70
CA HIS A 156 1.97 5.86 -17.98
C HIS A 156 2.19 5.54 -16.50
N LYS A 157 3.17 4.73 -16.15
CA LYS A 157 3.54 4.39 -14.77
C LYS A 157 3.94 5.61 -13.96
N THR A 158 4.83 6.43 -14.51
CA THR A 158 5.30 7.67 -13.86
C THR A 158 4.14 8.64 -13.65
N LEU A 159 3.28 8.79 -14.66
CA LEU A 159 2.10 9.67 -14.58
C LEU A 159 1.15 9.22 -13.45
N PHE A 160 0.75 7.95 -13.43
CA PHE A 160 -0.14 7.43 -12.39
C PHE A 160 0.48 7.47 -10.99
N GLY A 161 1.80 7.28 -10.89
CA GLY A 161 2.55 7.47 -9.65
C GLY A 161 2.42 8.90 -9.10
N PHE A 162 2.60 9.92 -9.95
CA PHE A 162 2.42 11.31 -9.56
C PHE A 162 0.97 11.66 -9.24
N ILE A 163 0.00 11.15 -9.99
CA ILE A 163 -1.43 11.34 -9.70
C ILE A 163 -1.77 10.74 -8.33
N SER A 164 -1.34 9.51 -8.05
CA SER A 164 -1.55 8.87 -6.76
C SER A 164 -0.91 9.68 -5.63
N TRP A 165 0.31 10.15 -5.81
CA TRP A 165 0.98 11.03 -4.85
C TRP A 165 0.18 12.30 -4.59
N GLY A 166 -0.33 12.96 -5.64
CA GLY A 166 -1.18 14.15 -5.52
C GLY A 166 -2.48 13.88 -4.76
N VAL A 167 -3.12 12.73 -4.98
CA VAL A 167 -4.33 12.31 -4.27
C VAL A 167 -4.05 12.14 -2.77
N PHE A 168 -2.96 11.45 -2.40
CA PHE A 168 -2.58 11.29 -0.99
C PHE A 168 -2.14 12.61 -0.34
N ALA A 169 -1.44 13.47 -1.08
CA ALA A 169 -1.09 14.82 -0.61
C ALA A 169 -2.36 15.64 -0.31
N ALA A 170 -3.32 15.66 -1.24
CA ALA A 170 -4.59 16.36 -1.07
C ALA A 170 -5.39 15.80 0.12
N LEU A 171 -5.40 14.47 0.31
CA LEU A 171 -6.04 13.84 1.46
C LEU A 171 -5.42 14.28 2.79
N LEU A 172 -4.09 14.29 2.89
CA LEU A 172 -3.37 14.69 4.11
C LEU A 172 -3.55 16.18 4.39
N MET A 173 -3.48 17.03 3.36
CA MET A 173 -3.75 18.48 3.47
C MET A 173 -5.21 18.73 3.85
N GLY A 174 -6.15 18.03 3.21
CA GLY A 174 -7.58 18.14 3.51
C GLY A 174 -7.90 17.75 4.96
N ARG A 175 -7.18 16.77 5.51
CA ARG A 175 -7.30 16.45 6.93
C ARG A 175 -6.83 17.57 7.83
N GLN A 176 -5.68 18.18 7.52
CA GLN A 176 -5.10 19.24 8.36
C GLN A 176 -5.88 20.56 8.26
N LEU A 177 -6.28 20.96 7.06
CA LEU A 177 -6.92 22.25 6.82
C LEU A 177 -8.44 22.22 7.02
N TYR A 178 -9.10 21.15 6.58
CA TYR A 178 -10.56 21.04 6.55
C TYR A 178 -11.11 19.97 7.49
N GLY A 179 -10.25 19.22 8.20
CA GLY A 179 -10.66 18.19 9.12
C GLY A 179 -11.33 16.98 8.43
N TRP A 180 -10.94 16.64 7.21
CA TRP A 180 -11.52 15.51 6.47
C TRP A 180 -11.41 14.21 7.25
N ARG A 181 -12.57 13.53 7.39
CA ARG A 181 -12.74 12.31 8.22
C ARG A 181 -13.78 11.37 7.60
N GLY A 182 -13.86 10.15 8.15
CA GLY A 182 -14.89 9.17 7.81
C GLY A 182 -14.91 8.85 6.31
N ARG A 183 -16.08 8.98 5.69
CA ARG A 183 -16.30 8.61 4.28
C ARG A 183 -15.43 9.37 3.28
N ILE A 184 -15.09 10.62 3.57
CA ILE A 184 -14.21 11.40 2.68
C ILE A 184 -12.81 10.77 2.70
N ALA A 185 -12.27 10.49 3.88
CA ALA A 185 -10.96 9.86 4.02
C ALA A 185 -10.92 8.49 3.32
N ILE A 186 -11.95 7.66 3.50
CA ILE A 186 -12.06 6.35 2.86
C ILE A 186 -12.04 6.48 1.33
N ARG A 187 -12.88 7.36 0.75
CA ARG A 187 -12.96 7.55 -0.70
C ARG A 187 -11.63 7.98 -1.29
N TRP A 188 -10.99 8.98 -0.70
CA TRP A 188 -9.69 9.48 -1.17
C TRP A 188 -8.59 8.43 -1.03
N THR A 189 -8.57 7.65 0.06
CA THR A 189 -7.62 6.54 0.23
C THR A 189 -7.78 5.49 -0.88
N LEU A 190 -9.01 5.06 -1.15
CA LEU A 190 -9.28 4.07 -2.19
C LEU A 190 -8.97 4.61 -3.59
N THR A 191 -9.29 5.87 -3.88
CA THR A 191 -8.95 6.51 -5.15
C THR A 191 -7.44 6.58 -5.34
N GLY A 192 -6.69 7.02 -4.31
CA GLY A 192 -5.23 7.06 -4.35
C GLY A 192 -4.61 5.68 -4.56
N PHE A 193 -5.17 4.67 -3.92
CA PHE A 193 -4.70 3.29 -4.09
C PHE A 193 -4.99 2.72 -5.47
N VAL A 194 -6.19 2.94 -6.02
CA VAL A 194 -6.53 2.50 -7.39
C VAL A 194 -5.62 3.17 -8.41
N THR A 195 -5.36 4.47 -8.28
CA THR A 195 -4.41 5.16 -9.17
C THR A 195 -2.98 4.64 -9.01
N LEU A 196 -2.59 4.23 -7.80
CA LEU A 196 -1.29 3.62 -7.54
C LEU A 196 -1.16 2.23 -8.19
N LEU A 197 -2.24 1.44 -8.24
CA LEU A 197 -2.23 0.14 -8.92
C LEU A 197 -2.07 0.26 -10.44
N LEU A 198 -2.42 1.40 -11.02
CA LEU A 198 -2.23 1.68 -12.46
C LEU A 198 -0.82 2.19 -12.77
N ALA A 199 -0.01 2.50 -11.75
CA ALA A 199 1.38 2.93 -11.87
C ALA A 199 2.33 1.74 -12.03
#